data_a2b13040a227c2faab3be3f8f1b1b7c5
#
_entry.id   a2b13040a227c2faab3be3f8f1b1b7c5
#
_cell.length_a   1.000
_cell.length_b   1.000
_cell.length_c   1.000
_cell.angle_alpha   90.00
_cell.angle_beta   90.00
_cell.angle_gamma   90.00
#
_symmetry.space_group_name_H-M   'P 1'
#
loop_
_entity.id
_entity.type
_entity.pdbx_description
1 polymer ?
#
loop_
_entity_poly.entity_id
_entity_poly.type
_entity_poly.pdbx_seq_one_letter_code
_entity_poly.pdbx_strand_id
1 'polypeptide(L)'
;MSRDINETEIRIALGNAYWTKPEPNQYVIYIGRGQMPNNCHYNSNLGNPFTVEQFGRIKAIKLFDTYLEDEMLQDLVDLIKTKHKEGINEFILMCWCVPHNCHGSVIRKRLFELLNQDEQEYCLHSGGAYGADSLFSDYCTQYGIEQKHYYCGEKSQTNAPLGNTMVTDEDMREGQIEAARAAKFLWNYQYETMKDFRLVRNWSQIKYCDAVFAVGYAGLKDEPVTTWNDNRKYVRDCVAGGTGYAVAMAILHNKPVYVYFQDFDVWAKYSYEEETYMQIDYIPKLTNNFAGIGSRNITDNGAKAIKQLFVNTFGE
;
A
#
# COMPACT_ATOMS: atom_id res chain seq x y z
N MET A 1 -11.68 -13.80 -24.11
CA MET A 1 -10.64 -13.31 -25.04
C MET A 1 -9.41 -13.12 -24.18
N SER A 2 -8.42 -13.99 -24.35
CA SER A 2 -7.16 -13.98 -23.62
C SER A 2 -6.38 -12.69 -23.96
N ARG A 3 -5.98 -11.95 -22.94
CA ARG A 3 -4.98 -10.91 -23.10
C ARG A 3 -3.64 -11.61 -23.23
N ASP A 4 -3.13 -11.71 -24.45
CA ASP A 4 -1.71 -11.95 -24.69
C ASP A 4 -0.95 -10.65 -24.32
N ILE A 5 -0.55 -10.56 -23.07
CA ILE A 5 0.46 -9.60 -22.64
C ILE A 5 1.80 -10.30 -22.89
N ASN A 6 2.43 -9.99 -24.01
CA ASN A 6 3.83 -10.27 -24.28
C ASN A 6 4.66 -9.30 -23.42
N GLU A 7 4.75 -9.54 -22.12
CA GLU A 7 5.75 -8.92 -21.27
C GLU A 7 7.10 -9.52 -21.65
N THR A 8 7.90 -8.75 -22.37
CA THR A 8 9.29 -9.08 -22.67
C THR A 8 10.05 -9.10 -21.34
N GLU A 9 10.35 -10.27 -20.86
CA GLU A 9 10.99 -10.54 -19.57
C GLU A 9 12.36 -9.83 -19.49
N ILE A 10 12.60 -9.04 -18.44
CA ILE A 10 13.91 -8.43 -18.17
C ILE A 10 14.91 -9.55 -17.86
N ARG A 11 16.03 -9.57 -18.60
CA ARG A 11 17.11 -10.54 -18.42
C ARG A 11 18.34 -9.84 -17.88
N ILE A 12 18.89 -10.35 -16.77
CA ILE A 12 20.10 -9.83 -16.15
C ILE A 12 21.17 -10.93 -16.14
N ALA A 13 22.24 -10.73 -16.89
CA ALA A 13 23.39 -11.62 -16.95
C ALA A 13 24.59 -11.06 -16.19
N LEU A 14 25.56 -11.92 -15.87
CA LEU A 14 26.87 -11.50 -15.35
C LEU A 14 27.91 -11.57 -16.46
N GLY A 15 28.72 -10.54 -16.59
CA GLY A 15 29.79 -10.45 -17.58
C GLY A 15 31.15 -10.17 -16.98
N ASN A 16 32.19 -10.60 -17.70
CA ASN A 16 33.58 -10.29 -17.35
C ASN A 16 34.09 -9.11 -18.17
N ALA A 17 34.73 -8.15 -17.51
CA ALA A 17 35.20 -6.92 -18.10
C ALA A 17 36.28 -7.09 -19.19
N TYR A 18 36.99 -8.22 -19.23
CA TYR A 18 38.01 -8.50 -20.24
C TYR A 18 37.46 -9.14 -21.51
N TRP A 19 36.58 -10.13 -21.39
CA TRP A 19 36.19 -10.97 -22.53
C TRP A 19 34.72 -10.98 -22.88
N THR A 20 33.85 -10.43 -22.03
CA THR A 20 32.43 -10.29 -22.43
C THR A 20 32.31 -9.18 -23.46
N LYS A 21 31.80 -9.54 -24.63
CA LYS A 21 31.49 -8.59 -25.73
C LYS A 21 29.96 -8.44 -25.75
N PRO A 22 29.44 -7.31 -25.30
CA PRO A 22 28.00 -7.06 -25.32
C PRO A 22 27.49 -6.94 -26.75
N GLU A 23 26.27 -7.43 -26.98
CA GLU A 23 25.52 -7.20 -28.19
C GLU A 23 24.94 -5.77 -28.23
N PRO A 24 24.63 -5.20 -29.43
CA PRO A 24 24.14 -3.82 -29.52
C PRO A 24 22.84 -3.51 -28.80
N ASN A 25 22.01 -4.54 -28.51
CA ASN A 25 20.73 -4.44 -27.78
C ASN A 25 20.87 -4.67 -26.27
N GLN A 26 22.09 -4.87 -25.77
CA GLN A 26 22.36 -5.13 -24.36
C GLN A 26 22.84 -3.85 -23.65
N TYR A 27 22.30 -3.58 -22.46
CA TYR A 27 22.75 -2.47 -21.62
C TYR A 27 23.73 -2.97 -20.56
N VAL A 28 24.92 -2.42 -20.55
CA VAL A 28 26.03 -2.90 -19.71
C VAL A 28 26.22 -1.97 -18.51
N ILE A 29 26.18 -2.55 -17.33
CA ILE A 29 26.29 -1.86 -16.05
C ILE A 29 27.55 -2.37 -15.35
N TYR A 30 28.47 -1.47 -15.05
CA TYR A 30 29.68 -1.80 -14.30
C TYR A 30 29.36 -1.85 -12.80
N ILE A 31 29.68 -2.99 -12.18
CA ILE A 31 29.50 -3.26 -10.76
C ILE A 31 30.84 -3.56 -10.05
N GLY A 32 31.95 -3.37 -10.73
CA GLY A 32 33.30 -3.63 -10.20
C GLY A 32 33.86 -2.46 -9.40
N ARG A 33 35.06 -2.66 -8.86
CA ARG A 33 35.86 -1.62 -8.21
C ARG A 33 36.80 -0.95 -9.23
N GLY A 34 37.09 0.32 -8.99
CA GLY A 34 38.02 1.10 -9.79
C GLY A 34 37.41 1.65 -11.09
N GLN A 35 38.24 1.86 -12.08
CA GLN A 35 37.81 2.52 -13.31
C GLN A 35 36.86 1.64 -14.14
N MET A 36 35.77 2.24 -14.57
CA MET A 36 34.78 1.61 -15.44
C MET A 36 35.40 1.33 -16.83
N PRO A 37 35.26 0.09 -17.36
CA PRO A 37 35.67 -0.22 -18.73
C PRO A 37 34.90 0.57 -19.79
N ASN A 38 35.54 0.85 -20.95
CA ASN A 38 34.94 1.64 -22.01
C ASN A 38 33.70 0.99 -22.68
N ASN A 39 33.52 -0.31 -22.50
CA ASN A 39 32.38 -1.07 -23.02
C ASN A 39 31.17 -1.13 -22.07
N CYS A 40 31.19 -0.35 -20.97
CA CYS A 40 30.08 -0.22 -20.03
C CYS A 40 29.34 1.10 -20.25
N HIS A 41 28.03 1.06 -20.09
CA HIS A 41 27.15 2.23 -20.27
C HIS A 41 26.94 3.02 -18.98
N TYR A 42 27.04 2.34 -17.82
CA TYR A 42 26.75 2.92 -16.52
C TYR A 42 27.66 2.35 -15.44
N ASN A 43 28.10 3.18 -14.51
CA ASN A 43 28.84 2.77 -13.32
C ASN A 43 27.93 2.85 -12.08
N SER A 44 27.59 1.70 -11.51
CA SER A 44 26.68 1.62 -10.38
C SER A 44 27.31 2.01 -9.04
N ASN A 45 28.65 2.09 -8.97
CA ASN A 45 29.41 2.25 -7.73
C ASN A 45 29.17 1.14 -6.68
N LEU A 46 28.64 -0.02 -7.08
CA LEU A 46 28.35 -1.17 -6.22
C LEU A 46 29.53 -2.15 -6.09
N GLY A 47 30.73 -1.66 -6.23
CA GLY A 47 31.95 -2.47 -6.05
C GLY A 47 32.07 -3.01 -4.63
N ASN A 48 32.20 -4.34 -4.48
CA ASN A 48 32.35 -5.00 -3.19
C ASN A 48 33.53 -4.40 -2.38
N PRO A 49 33.33 -3.76 -1.21
CA PRO A 49 34.42 -3.21 -0.40
C PRO A 49 35.30 -4.28 0.27
N PHE A 50 34.77 -5.51 0.42
CA PHE A 50 35.49 -6.61 1.06
C PHE A 50 36.37 -7.32 0.03
N THR A 51 37.71 -7.27 0.23
CA THR A 51 38.63 -7.84 -0.76
C THR A 51 38.84 -9.34 -0.58
N VAL A 52 39.12 -10.03 -1.68
CA VAL A 52 39.40 -11.48 -1.64
C VAL A 52 40.70 -11.78 -0.89
N GLU A 53 41.68 -10.86 -0.94
CA GLU A 53 42.96 -10.99 -0.23
C GLU A 53 42.77 -10.96 1.29
N GLN A 54 41.89 -10.12 1.80
CA GLN A 54 41.66 -9.98 3.23
C GLN A 54 40.73 -11.05 3.81
N PHE A 55 39.70 -11.45 3.06
CA PHE A 55 38.61 -12.27 3.62
C PHE A 55 38.46 -13.63 2.96
N GLY A 56 39.11 -13.88 1.83
CA GLY A 56 38.80 -15.00 0.94
C GLY A 56 37.47 -14.81 0.19
N ARG A 57 37.33 -15.41 -0.94
CA ARG A 57 36.23 -15.15 -1.90
C ARG A 57 34.83 -15.38 -1.28
N ILE A 58 34.62 -16.52 -0.65
CA ILE A 58 33.29 -16.88 -0.09
C ILE A 58 32.88 -15.92 1.01
N LYS A 59 33.82 -15.60 1.94
CA LYS A 59 33.55 -14.71 3.05
C LYS A 59 33.32 -13.27 2.57
N ALA A 60 34.10 -12.79 1.59
CA ALA A 60 33.94 -11.47 1.00
C ALA A 60 32.56 -11.29 0.35
N ILE A 61 32.04 -12.33 -0.31
CA ILE A 61 30.69 -12.30 -0.92
C ILE A 61 29.59 -12.31 0.17
N LYS A 62 29.76 -13.12 1.23
CA LYS A 62 28.81 -13.13 2.36
C LYS A 62 28.77 -11.80 3.12
N LEU A 63 29.91 -11.18 3.33
CA LEU A 63 29.98 -9.86 3.97
C LEU A 63 29.31 -8.79 3.08
N PHE A 64 29.49 -8.89 1.77
CA PHE A 64 28.84 -7.99 0.83
C PHE A 64 27.32 -8.17 0.81
N ASP A 65 26.81 -9.41 0.91
CA ASP A 65 25.38 -9.69 0.99
C ASP A 65 24.72 -9.06 2.24
N THR A 66 25.45 -9.07 3.36
CA THR A 66 24.98 -8.40 4.59
C THR A 66 25.11 -6.87 4.52
N TYR A 67 26.09 -6.36 3.77
CA TYR A 67 26.37 -4.93 3.62
C TYR A 67 25.42 -4.24 2.62
N LEU A 68 24.98 -4.97 1.59
CA LEU A 68 24.15 -4.43 0.51
C LEU A 68 22.72 -4.19 1.03
N GLU A 69 22.33 -2.93 1.11
CA GLU A 69 20.98 -2.50 1.44
C GLU A 69 20.17 -2.26 0.16
N ASP A 70 18.84 -2.42 0.22
CA ASP A 70 17.98 -2.28 -0.95
C ASP A 70 17.97 -0.84 -1.50
N GLU A 71 18.10 0.14 -0.61
CA GLU A 71 18.24 1.56 -0.96
C GLU A 71 19.48 1.84 -1.85
N MET A 72 20.56 1.07 -1.68
CA MET A 72 21.75 1.17 -2.53
C MET A 72 21.51 0.70 -3.97
N LEU A 73 20.45 -0.10 -4.19
CA LEU A 73 20.05 -0.63 -5.48
C LEU A 73 18.99 0.22 -6.19
N GLN A 74 18.38 1.18 -5.51
CA GLN A 74 17.22 1.91 -6.03
C GLN A 74 17.54 2.63 -7.35
N ASP A 75 18.64 3.37 -7.43
CA ASP A 75 19.08 4.05 -8.66
C ASP A 75 19.22 3.06 -9.83
N LEU A 76 19.67 1.83 -9.53
CA LEU A 76 19.88 0.80 -10.54
C LEU A 76 18.56 0.15 -10.97
N VAL A 77 17.62 -0.03 -10.06
CA VAL A 77 16.24 -0.47 -10.35
C VAL A 77 15.56 0.53 -11.27
N ASP A 78 15.64 1.83 -10.95
CA ASP A 78 15.02 2.91 -11.73
C ASP A 78 15.65 3.03 -13.12
N LEU A 79 16.98 2.88 -13.21
CA LEU A 79 17.70 2.84 -14.49
C LEU A 79 17.22 1.67 -15.35
N ILE A 80 17.13 0.46 -14.78
CA ILE A 80 16.68 -0.75 -15.51
C ILE A 80 15.23 -0.58 -15.98
N LYS A 81 14.33 -0.12 -15.12
CA LYS A 81 12.93 0.17 -15.49
C LYS A 81 12.83 1.22 -16.60
N THR A 82 13.63 2.28 -16.53
CA THR A 82 13.67 3.34 -17.57
C THR A 82 14.15 2.79 -18.89
N LYS A 83 15.25 2.03 -18.90
CA LYS A 83 15.80 1.43 -20.13
C LYS A 83 14.90 0.34 -20.71
N HIS A 84 14.19 -0.38 -19.85
CA HIS A 84 13.18 -1.34 -20.29
C HIS A 84 12.01 -0.65 -21.03
N LYS A 85 11.53 0.49 -20.52
CA LYS A 85 10.53 1.33 -21.23
C LYS A 85 11.05 1.85 -22.57
N GLU A 86 12.37 1.99 -22.74
CA GLU A 86 13.03 2.34 -24.01
C GLU A 86 13.21 1.12 -24.95
N GLY A 87 12.79 -0.08 -24.53
CA GLY A 87 12.84 -1.31 -25.33
C GLY A 87 14.07 -2.18 -25.08
N ILE A 88 14.88 -1.91 -24.06
CA ILE A 88 16.03 -2.73 -23.68
C ILE A 88 15.60 -3.78 -22.66
N ASN A 89 15.74 -5.05 -23.01
CA ASN A 89 15.32 -6.17 -22.18
C ASN A 89 16.49 -6.99 -21.62
N GLU A 90 17.71 -6.74 -22.11
CA GLU A 90 18.90 -7.49 -21.70
C GLU A 90 19.92 -6.56 -21.02
N PHE A 91 20.27 -6.89 -19.78
CA PHE A 91 21.23 -6.15 -18.96
C PHE A 91 22.40 -7.04 -18.57
N ILE A 92 23.61 -6.50 -18.59
CA ILE A 92 24.81 -7.21 -18.18
C ILE A 92 25.45 -6.49 -16.99
N LEU A 93 25.53 -7.15 -15.85
CA LEU A 93 26.31 -6.69 -14.69
C LEU A 93 27.77 -7.07 -14.89
N MET A 94 28.61 -6.11 -15.21
CA MET A 94 30.00 -6.30 -15.59
C MET A 94 30.94 -6.20 -14.38
N CYS A 95 31.77 -7.24 -14.17
CA CYS A 95 32.76 -7.29 -13.10
C CYS A 95 34.04 -8.01 -13.58
N TRP A 96 35.16 -7.79 -12.90
CA TRP A 96 36.42 -8.48 -13.17
C TRP A 96 36.49 -9.94 -12.67
N CYS A 97 35.55 -10.35 -11.81
CA CYS A 97 35.61 -11.64 -11.11
C CYS A 97 35.07 -12.83 -11.90
N VAL A 98 34.12 -12.63 -12.80
CA VAL A 98 33.48 -13.68 -13.59
C VAL A 98 34.53 -14.43 -14.47
N PRO A 99 34.56 -15.76 -14.57
CA PRO A 99 33.53 -16.72 -14.18
C PRO A 99 33.56 -17.22 -12.72
N HIS A 100 34.49 -16.74 -11.92
CA HIS A 100 34.52 -17.10 -10.51
C HIS A 100 33.31 -16.54 -9.76
N ASN A 101 33.00 -17.12 -8.59
CA ASN A 101 31.94 -16.59 -7.73
C ASN A 101 32.15 -15.09 -7.48
N CYS A 102 31.14 -14.30 -7.75
CA CYS A 102 31.18 -12.85 -7.79
C CYS A 102 30.07 -12.24 -6.96
N HIS A 103 30.33 -11.09 -6.32
CA HIS A 103 29.30 -10.31 -5.64
C HIS A 103 28.17 -9.86 -6.59
N GLY A 104 28.40 -9.84 -7.88
CA GLY A 104 27.36 -9.61 -8.89
C GLY A 104 26.20 -10.61 -8.82
N SER A 105 26.43 -11.84 -8.31
CA SER A 105 25.34 -12.79 -8.08
C SER A 105 24.38 -12.34 -6.98
N VAL A 106 24.90 -11.66 -5.95
CA VAL A 106 24.10 -11.07 -4.87
C VAL A 106 23.29 -9.90 -5.43
N ILE A 107 23.95 -8.96 -6.13
CA ILE A 107 23.28 -7.82 -6.78
C ILE A 107 22.17 -8.33 -7.72
N ARG A 108 22.49 -9.28 -8.61
CA ARG A 108 21.51 -9.84 -9.55
C ARG A 108 20.30 -10.43 -8.86
N LYS A 109 20.50 -11.21 -7.78
CA LYS A 109 19.42 -11.81 -7.00
C LYS A 109 18.50 -10.74 -6.43
N ARG A 110 19.06 -9.73 -5.75
CA ARG A 110 18.29 -8.65 -5.15
C ARG A 110 17.60 -7.77 -6.19
N LEU A 111 18.25 -7.49 -7.32
CA LEU A 111 17.59 -6.77 -8.43
C LEU A 111 16.38 -7.52 -8.97
N PHE A 112 16.45 -8.85 -9.12
CA PHE A 112 15.26 -9.62 -9.52
C PHE A 112 14.15 -9.56 -8.46
N GLU A 113 14.49 -9.61 -7.19
CA GLU A 113 13.53 -9.45 -6.09
C GLU A 113 12.86 -8.06 -6.14
N LEU A 114 13.62 -6.98 -6.34
CA LEU A 114 13.13 -5.61 -6.41
C LEU A 114 12.37 -5.29 -7.71
N LEU A 115 12.82 -5.82 -8.86
CA LEU A 115 12.16 -5.62 -10.16
C LEU A 115 10.86 -6.43 -10.28
N ASN A 116 10.80 -7.59 -9.62
CA ASN A 116 9.60 -8.43 -9.55
C ASN A 116 8.74 -8.12 -8.32
N GLN A 117 9.16 -7.20 -7.45
CA GLN A 117 8.20 -6.52 -6.61
C GLN A 117 7.35 -5.73 -7.60
N ASP A 118 6.14 -6.26 -7.88
CA ASP A 118 5.11 -5.54 -8.60
C ASP A 118 5.13 -4.10 -8.10
N GLU A 119 5.11 -3.13 -9.01
CA GLU A 119 4.83 -1.75 -8.61
C GLU A 119 3.59 -1.89 -7.75
N GLN A 120 3.74 -1.72 -6.44
CA GLN A 120 2.63 -1.94 -5.52
C GLN A 120 1.57 -0.94 -5.96
N GLU A 121 0.64 -1.39 -6.83
CA GLU A 121 -0.48 -0.58 -7.25
C GLU A 121 -1.36 -0.35 -6.04
N TYR A 122 -1.20 0.83 -5.44
CA TYR A 122 -2.07 1.23 -4.36
C TYR A 122 -3.43 1.64 -4.92
N CYS A 123 -4.49 1.25 -4.22
CA CYS A 123 -5.86 1.61 -4.56
C CYS A 123 -6.62 2.04 -3.30
N LEU A 124 -7.16 3.25 -3.32
CA LEU A 124 -8.08 3.74 -2.31
C LEU A 124 -9.50 3.20 -2.54
N HIS A 125 -10.10 2.63 -1.53
CA HIS A 125 -11.52 2.29 -1.46
C HIS A 125 -12.24 3.22 -0.49
N SER A 126 -13.10 4.10 -0.98
CA SER A 126 -13.75 5.13 -0.17
C SER A 126 -15.19 5.41 -0.61
N GLY A 127 -15.94 6.13 0.21
CA GLY A 127 -17.27 6.61 -0.14
C GLY A 127 -17.27 7.99 -0.79
N GLY A 128 -16.13 8.69 -0.85
CA GLY A 128 -16.00 10.01 -1.44
C GLY A 128 -16.85 11.08 -0.76
N ALA A 129 -17.15 10.95 0.53
CA ALA A 129 -17.90 11.95 1.29
C ALA A 129 -17.01 13.16 1.61
N TYR A 130 -17.62 14.29 1.97
CA TYR A 130 -16.86 15.44 2.51
C TYR A 130 -16.12 15.05 3.80
N GLY A 131 -15.01 15.72 4.07
CA GLY A 131 -14.19 15.54 5.26
C GLY A 131 -13.06 14.54 5.02
N ALA A 132 -12.95 13.51 5.84
CA ALA A 132 -11.83 12.57 5.77
C ALA A 132 -11.74 11.87 4.41
N ASP A 133 -12.85 11.37 3.85
CA ASP A 133 -12.86 10.70 2.53
C ASP A 133 -12.29 11.60 1.43
N SER A 134 -12.65 12.90 1.41
CA SER A 134 -12.12 13.86 0.44
C SER A 134 -10.61 14.07 0.61
N LEU A 135 -10.11 14.13 1.85
CA LEU A 135 -8.67 14.29 2.11
C LEU A 135 -7.88 13.06 1.69
N PHE A 136 -8.38 11.85 1.93
CA PHE A 136 -7.77 10.63 1.38
C PHE A 136 -7.69 10.71 -0.15
N SER A 137 -8.77 11.16 -0.81
CA SER A 137 -8.82 11.35 -2.26
C SER A 137 -7.78 12.36 -2.75
N ASP A 138 -7.64 13.50 -2.06
CA ASP A 138 -6.69 14.56 -2.42
C ASP A 138 -5.24 14.05 -2.35
N TYR A 139 -4.89 13.34 -1.28
CA TYR A 139 -3.56 12.73 -1.17
C TYR A 139 -3.34 11.63 -2.20
N CYS A 140 -4.33 10.77 -2.47
CA CYS A 140 -4.21 9.78 -3.54
C CYS A 140 -3.95 10.45 -4.90
N THR A 141 -4.59 11.57 -5.18
CA THR A 141 -4.33 12.35 -6.41
C THR A 141 -2.91 12.91 -6.42
N GLN A 142 -2.43 13.42 -5.29
CA GLN A 142 -1.06 13.95 -5.16
C GLN A 142 0.01 12.86 -5.38
N TYR A 143 -0.22 11.63 -4.90
CA TYR A 143 0.71 10.50 -5.01
C TYR A 143 0.45 9.59 -6.22
N GLY A 144 -0.50 9.94 -7.10
CA GLY A 144 -0.81 9.15 -8.30
C GLY A 144 -1.45 7.79 -8.04
N ILE A 145 -2.16 7.64 -6.91
CA ILE A 145 -2.77 6.39 -6.46
C ILE A 145 -4.16 6.22 -7.08
N GLU A 146 -4.48 5.00 -7.53
CA GLU A 146 -5.81 4.63 -8.02
C GLU A 146 -6.88 4.83 -6.93
N GLN A 147 -8.08 5.28 -7.34
CA GLN A 147 -9.17 5.57 -6.41
C GLN A 147 -10.47 4.92 -6.87
N LYS A 148 -11.18 4.31 -5.94
CA LYS A 148 -12.55 3.77 -6.14
C LYS A 148 -13.48 4.37 -5.10
N HIS A 149 -14.33 5.31 -5.56
CA HIS A 149 -15.34 5.97 -4.72
C HIS A 149 -16.70 5.36 -5.01
N TYR A 150 -17.17 4.54 -4.09
CA TYR A 150 -18.38 3.76 -4.27
C TYR A 150 -19.65 4.59 -4.08
N TYR A 151 -20.63 4.42 -4.97
CA TYR A 151 -21.95 5.06 -4.89
C TYR A 151 -23.07 4.11 -5.34
N CYS A 152 -24.28 4.33 -4.83
CA CYS A 152 -25.48 3.55 -5.13
C CYS A 152 -26.51 4.42 -5.86
N GLY A 153 -26.27 4.69 -7.15
CA GLY A 153 -27.12 5.57 -7.95
C GLY A 153 -27.13 7.03 -7.49
N GLU A 154 -28.07 7.83 -7.96
CA GLU A 154 -28.13 9.28 -7.73
C GLU A 154 -28.26 9.69 -6.26
N LYS A 155 -28.89 8.84 -5.42
CA LYS A 155 -29.16 9.15 -4.00
C LYS A 155 -27.96 9.04 -3.08
N SER A 156 -26.86 8.48 -3.55
CA SER A 156 -25.65 8.31 -2.77
C SER A 156 -24.41 8.79 -3.52
N GLN A 157 -24.52 9.95 -4.17
CA GLN A 157 -23.43 10.53 -4.95
C GLN A 157 -22.18 10.74 -4.08
N THR A 158 -21.05 10.42 -4.66
CA THR A 158 -19.75 10.78 -4.10
C THR A 158 -19.40 12.21 -4.51
N ASN A 159 -18.64 12.91 -3.68
CA ASN A 159 -18.08 14.23 -3.99
C ASN A 159 -16.66 14.13 -4.57
N ALA A 160 -16.18 12.92 -4.78
CA ALA A 160 -14.84 12.71 -5.33
C ALA A 160 -14.79 13.09 -6.81
N PRO A 161 -13.75 13.81 -7.25
CA PRO A 161 -13.61 14.23 -8.64
C PRO A 161 -13.25 13.09 -9.58
N LEU A 162 -12.64 12.02 -9.07
CA LEU A 162 -12.12 10.88 -9.82
C LEU A 162 -12.58 9.56 -9.18
N GLY A 163 -12.50 8.46 -9.94
CA GLY A 163 -12.65 7.11 -9.42
C GLY A 163 -14.08 6.73 -9.00
N ASN A 164 -15.11 7.41 -9.52
CA ASN A 164 -16.50 7.08 -9.20
C ASN A 164 -16.86 5.66 -9.69
N THR A 165 -17.17 4.78 -8.74
CA THR A 165 -17.46 3.36 -8.97
C THR A 165 -18.86 3.01 -8.51
N MET A 166 -19.72 2.59 -9.43
CA MET A 166 -21.08 2.17 -9.08
C MET A 166 -21.03 0.82 -8.38
N VAL A 167 -21.72 0.71 -7.25
CA VAL A 167 -21.88 -0.55 -6.53
C VAL A 167 -22.68 -1.54 -7.38
N THR A 168 -22.19 -2.78 -7.50
CA THR A 168 -22.89 -3.83 -8.24
C THR A 168 -24.16 -4.29 -7.52
N ASP A 169 -25.08 -4.93 -8.25
CA ASP A 169 -26.30 -5.49 -7.64
C ASP A 169 -25.97 -6.57 -6.59
N GLU A 170 -24.87 -7.28 -6.76
CA GLU A 170 -24.39 -8.29 -5.82
C GLU A 170 -23.89 -7.62 -4.54
N ASP A 171 -22.97 -6.65 -4.67
CA ASP A 171 -22.46 -5.89 -3.52
C ASP A 171 -23.56 -5.10 -2.81
N MET A 172 -24.58 -4.67 -3.55
CA MET A 172 -25.75 -4.03 -2.95
C MET A 172 -26.52 -4.99 -2.05
N ARG A 173 -26.77 -6.22 -2.49
CA ARG A 173 -27.47 -7.25 -1.70
C ARG A 173 -26.65 -7.67 -0.48
N GLU A 174 -25.36 -7.92 -0.67
CA GLU A 174 -24.44 -8.23 0.43
C GLU A 174 -24.36 -7.07 1.43
N GLY A 175 -24.19 -5.85 0.94
CA GLY A 175 -24.09 -4.64 1.77
C GLY A 175 -25.34 -4.38 2.61
N GLN A 176 -26.54 -4.74 2.15
CA GLN A 176 -27.77 -4.67 2.95
C GLN A 176 -27.70 -5.60 4.16
N ILE A 177 -27.15 -6.80 3.99
CA ILE A 177 -26.95 -7.79 5.06
C ILE A 177 -25.86 -7.32 6.02
N GLU A 178 -24.72 -6.90 5.48
CA GLU A 178 -23.58 -6.48 6.26
C GLU A 178 -23.84 -5.20 7.08
N ALA A 179 -24.61 -4.26 6.51
CA ALA A 179 -25.06 -3.09 7.26
C ALA A 179 -25.98 -3.46 8.44
N ALA A 180 -26.85 -4.46 8.28
CA ALA A 180 -27.68 -4.98 9.37
C ALA A 180 -26.82 -5.69 10.45
N ARG A 181 -25.80 -6.47 10.03
CA ARG A 181 -24.84 -7.09 10.97
C ARG A 181 -24.04 -6.06 11.75
N ALA A 182 -23.58 -4.98 11.08
CA ALA A 182 -22.90 -3.87 11.74
C ALA A 182 -23.80 -3.14 12.74
N ALA A 183 -25.09 -2.92 12.43
CA ALA A 183 -26.04 -2.35 13.37
C ALA A 183 -26.22 -3.22 14.63
N LYS A 184 -26.28 -4.54 14.45
CA LYS A 184 -26.33 -5.48 15.59
C LYS A 184 -25.04 -5.41 16.42
N PHE A 185 -23.90 -5.31 15.79
CA PHE A 185 -22.59 -5.21 16.44
C PHE A 185 -22.45 -3.92 17.28
N LEU A 186 -22.93 -2.78 16.74
CA LEU A 186 -22.75 -1.46 17.36
C LEU A 186 -23.75 -1.17 18.47
N TRP A 187 -25.03 -1.55 18.32
CA TRP A 187 -26.10 -1.20 19.26
C TRP A 187 -27.12 -2.31 19.54
N ASN A 188 -26.76 -3.56 19.22
CA ASN A 188 -27.60 -4.75 19.43
C ASN A 188 -28.99 -4.67 18.77
N TYR A 189 -29.12 -3.91 17.68
CA TYR A 189 -30.38 -3.76 16.98
C TYR A 189 -30.49 -4.81 15.88
N GLN A 190 -31.62 -5.53 15.85
CA GLN A 190 -31.83 -6.62 14.90
C GLN A 190 -32.61 -6.13 13.68
N TYR A 191 -31.93 -6.04 12.53
CA TYR A 191 -32.52 -5.91 11.22
C TYR A 191 -32.25 -7.18 10.43
N GLU A 192 -33.18 -7.59 9.55
CA GLU A 192 -32.87 -8.62 8.55
C GLU A 192 -31.97 -8.04 7.46
N THR A 193 -32.32 -6.86 6.98
CA THR A 193 -31.55 -6.09 5.96
C THR A 193 -31.66 -4.60 6.25
N MET A 194 -30.68 -3.83 5.78
CA MET A 194 -30.68 -2.38 5.86
C MET A 194 -30.71 -1.75 4.47
N LYS A 195 -31.55 -0.72 4.28
CA LYS A 195 -31.77 -0.10 2.96
C LYS A 195 -31.16 1.31 2.84
N ASP A 196 -30.44 1.83 3.84
CA ASP A 196 -29.75 3.11 3.71
C ASP A 196 -28.53 2.94 2.79
N PHE A 197 -28.63 3.46 1.59
CA PHE A 197 -27.60 3.33 0.55
C PHE A 197 -26.21 3.82 1.00
N ARG A 198 -26.16 4.81 1.91
CA ARG A 198 -24.89 5.34 2.45
C ARG A 198 -24.19 4.31 3.32
N LEU A 199 -24.94 3.47 4.02
CA LEU A 199 -24.43 2.40 4.88
C LEU A 199 -24.15 1.13 4.07
N VAL A 200 -25.02 0.82 3.12
CA VAL A 200 -24.89 -0.35 2.22
C VAL A 200 -23.61 -0.27 1.40
N ARG A 201 -23.29 0.89 0.80
CA ARG A 201 -22.07 1.07 -0.01
C ARG A 201 -20.77 0.90 0.78
N ASN A 202 -20.81 1.05 2.11
CA ASN A 202 -19.64 0.82 2.95
C ASN A 202 -19.08 -0.59 2.77
N TRP A 203 -19.95 -1.56 2.46
CA TRP A 203 -19.52 -2.93 2.20
C TRP A 203 -18.54 -3.02 1.03
N SER A 204 -18.79 -2.34 -0.08
CA SER A 204 -17.86 -2.35 -1.21
C SER A 204 -16.49 -1.74 -0.86
N GLN A 205 -16.45 -0.74 0.03
CA GLN A 205 -15.18 -0.19 0.52
C GLN A 205 -14.40 -1.23 1.34
N ILE A 206 -15.13 -2.01 2.15
CA ILE A 206 -14.53 -3.00 3.04
C ILE A 206 -14.23 -4.32 2.33
N LYS A 207 -15.11 -4.79 1.46
CA LYS A 207 -14.95 -6.05 0.72
C LYS A 207 -13.61 -6.09 -0.03
N TYR A 208 -13.27 -5.00 -0.69
CA TYR A 208 -12.13 -4.93 -1.60
C TYR A 208 -10.84 -4.37 -0.99
N CYS A 209 -10.83 -3.91 0.28
CA CYS A 209 -9.62 -3.44 0.93
C CYS A 209 -8.89 -4.54 1.71
N ASP A 210 -7.59 -4.36 1.93
CA ASP A 210 -6.76 -5.21 2.78
C ASP A 210 -6.79 -4.75 4.24
N ALA A 211 -6.89 -3.43 4.46
CA ALA A 211 -6.98 -2.80 5.78
C ALA A 211 -7.83 -1.53 5.73
N VAL A 212 -8.34 -1.13 6.89
CA VAL A 212 -9.14 0.08 7.07
C VAL A 212 -8.35 1.11 7.88
N PHE A 213 -8.28 2.33 7.33
CA PHE A 213 -7.73 3.51 7.97
C PHE A 213 -8.86 4.53 8.13
N ALA A 214 -9.36 4.65 9.34
CA ALA A 214 -10.49 5.52 9.64
C ALA A 214 -10.08 6.74 10.45
N VAL A 215 -10.69 7.90 10.18
CA VAL A 215 -10.56 9.09 11.02
C VAL A 215 -11.94 9.50 11.49
N GLY A 216 -12.17 9.41 12.80
CA GLY A 216 -13.52 9.61 13.35
C GLY A 216 -13.52 9.95 14.82
N TYR A 217 -14.73 9.99 15.37
CA TYR A 217 -14.99 10.23 16.78
C TYR A 217 -15.33 8.93 17.49
N ALA A 218 -15.04 8.87 18.77
CA ALA A 218 -15.41 7.72 19.60
C ALA A 218 -16.93 7.66 19.82
N GLY A 219 -17.46 6.45 19.84
CA GLY A 219 -18.76 6.12 20.36
C GLY A 219 -18.56 5.23 21.59
N LEU A 220 -18.71 5.78 22.77
CA LEU A 220 -18.43 5.06 24.00
C LEU A 220 -19.61 4.19 24.40
N LYS A 221 -19.33 3.03 25.00
CA LYS A 221 -20.36 2.12 25.50
C LYS A 221 -21.32 2.84 26.43
N ASP A 222 -22.61 2.54 26.33
CA ASP A 222 -23.73 3.12 27.07
C ASP A 222 -24.02 4.60 26.75
N GLU A 223 -23.24 5.26 25.88
CA GLU A 223 -23.54 6.61 25.42
C GLU A 223 -24.61 6.65 24.34
N PRO A 224 -25.42 7.72 24.28
CA PRO A 224 -26.41 7.90 23.24
C PRO A 224 -25.77 8.01 21.84
N VAL A 225 -26.41 7.43 20.84
CA VAL A 225 -26.04 7.61 19.45
C VAL A 225 -26.49 8.99 18.97
N THR A 226 -25.57 9.94 18.94
CA THR A 226 -25.86 11.35 18.65
C THR A 226 -26.31 11.65 17.22
N THR A 227 -26.09 10.73 16.29
CA THR A 227 -26.38 10.90 14.85
C THR A 227 -27.82 10.58 14.44
N TRP A 228 -28.59 9.99 15.33
CA TRP A 228 -29.96 9.57 15.06
C TRP A 228 -30.86 10.05 16.21
N ASN A 229 -32.01 10.64 15.91
CA ASN A 229 -33.00 11.09 16.90
C ASN A 229 -33.71 9.90 17.56
N ASP A 230 -32.97 8.96 18.11
CA ASP A 230 -33.52 7.83 18.82
C ASP A 230 -32.73 7.54 20.13
N ASN A 231 -33.31 6.75 21.00
CA ASN A 231 -32.71 6.43 22.30
C ASN A 231 -31.69 5.27 22.22
N ARG A 232 -31.08 5.03 21.06
CA ARG A 232 -30.06 4.00 20.90
C ARG A 232 -28.80 4.36 21.66
N LYS A 233 -28.17 3.35 22.24
CA LYS A 233 -26.89 3.45 22.91
C LYS A 233 -25.92 2.46 22.30
N TYR A 234 -24.65 2.82 22.26
CA TYR A 234 -23.61 1.89 21.88
C TYR A 234 -23.52 0.76 22.92
N VAL A 235 -23.39 -0.49 22.47
CA VAL A 235 -23.20 -1.66 23.33
C VAL A 235 -21.74 -1.98 23.61
N ARG A 236 -20.85 -1.27 22.93
CA ARG A 236 -19.38 -1.35 23.03
C ARG A 236 -18.74 -0.05 22.62
N ASP A 237 -17.47 0.12 22.97
CA ASP A 237 -16.65 1.19 22.42
C ASP A 237 -16.44 0.97 20.93
N CYS A 238 -16.63 2.01 20.12
CA CYS A 238 -16.64 1.92 18.68
C CYS A 238 -16.27 3.26 18.03
N VAL A 239 -16.29 3.31 16.71
CA VAL A 239 -16.28 4.57 15.95
C VAL A 239 -17.73 5.04 15.77
N ALA A 240 -17.97 6.31 16.03
CA ALA A 240 -19.29 6.90 15.94
C ALA A 240 -19.79 7.10 14.51
N GLY A 241 -21.12 7.14 14.35
CA GLY A 241 -21.77 7.54 13.10
C GLY A 241 -21.67 6.55 11.94
N GLY A 242 -21.78 7.06 10.72
CA GLY A 242 -21.73 6.24 9.50
C GLY A 242 -20.39 5.54 9.28
N THR A 243 -19.29 6.16 9.71
CA THR A 243 -17.94 5.59 9.70
C THR A 243 -17.87 4.33 10.55
N GLY A 244 -18.57 4.33 11.69
CA GLY A 244 -18.65 3.17 12.59
C GLY A 244 -19.23 1.92 11.92
N TYR A 245 -20.16 2.06 10.98
CA TYR A 245 -20.67 0.92 10.21
C TYR A 245 -19.60 0.26 9.35
N ALA A 246 -18.81 1.05 8.63
CA ALA A 246 -17.73 0.51 7.80
C ALA A 246 -16.66 -0.16 8.67
N VAL A 247 -16.29 0.48 9.79
CA VAL A 247 -15.35 -0.09 10.77
C VAL A 247 -15.89 -1.40 11.36
N ALA A 248 -17.17 -1.43 11.75
CA ALA A 248 -17.83 -2.65 12.28
C ALA A 248 -17.84 -3.79 11.25
N MET A 249 -18.13 -3.49 9.97
CA MET A 249 -18.03 -4.47 8.89
C MET A 249 -16.63 -5.05 8.78
N ALA A 250 -15.59 -4.19 8.83
CA ALA A 250 -14.20 -4.63 8.78
C ALA A 250 -13.84 -5.55 9.96
N ILE A 251 -14.25 -5.19 11.17
CA ILE A 251 -14.04 -6.02 12.39
C ILE A 251 -14.74 -7.37 12.23
N LEU A 252 -15.99 -7.40 11.78
CA LEU A 252 -16.75 -8.64 11.58
C LEU A 252 -16.14 -9.57 10.52
N HIS A 253 -15.31 -9.02 9.62
CA HIS A 253 -14.58 -9.77 8.59
C HIS A 253 -13.08 -9.92 8.89
N ASN A 254 -12.65 -9.71 10.13
CA ASN A 254 -11.27 -9.88 10.60
C ASN A 254 -10.23 -9.09 9.80
N LYS A 255 -10.60 -7.94 9.23
CA LYS A 255 -9.67 -7.07 8.53
C LYS A 255 -8.89 -6.19 9.49
N PRO A 256 -7.60 -5.90 9.27
CA PRO A 256 -6.86 -4.93 10.07
C PRO A 256 -7.57 -3.56 10.09
N VAL A 257 -7.80 -3.02 11.28
CA VAL A 257 -8.49 -1.74 11.48
C VAL A 257 -7.60 -0.81 12.28
N TYR A 258 -7.32 0.36 11.70
CA TYR A 258 -6.63 1.47 12.32
C TYR A 258 -7.56 2.68 12.36
N VAL A 259 -7.69 3.29 13.52
CA VAL A 259 -8.57 4.44 13.73
C VAL A 259 -7.79 5.58 14.37
N TYR A 260 -7.86 6.77 13.78
CA TYR A 260 -7.49 8.00 14.47
C TYR A 260 -8.73 8.57 15.15
N PHE A 261 -8.72 8.50 16.48
CA PHE A 261 -9.79 9.08 17.29
C PHE A 261 -9.53 10.57 17.51
N GLN A 262 -10.34 11.41 16.86
CA GLN A 262 -10.19 12.87 16.90
C GLN A 262 -10.47 13.48 18.30
N ASP A 263 -11.22 12.76 19.14
CA ASP A 263 -11.53 13.17 20.51
C ASP A 263 -10.30 13.10 21.43
N PHE A 264 -9.37 12.18 21.09
CA PHE A 264 -8.22 11.86 21.92
C PHE A 264 -6.89 12.19 21.24
N ASP A 265 -6.93 12.58 19.97
CA ASP A 265 -5.73 12.82 19.13
C ASP A 265 -4.74 11.63 19.09
N VAL A 266 -5.26 10.40 19.00
CA VAL A 266 -4.44 9.19 19.00
C VAL A 266 -4.81 8.23 17.88
N TRP A 267 -3.80 7.52 17.37
CA TRP A 267 -4.02 6.32 16.58
C TRP A 267 -4.28 5.13 17.49
N ALA A 268 -5.24 4.31 17.11
CA ALA A 268 -5.53 3.03 17.76
C ALA A 268 -5.70 1.93 16.70
N LYS A 269 -5.30 0.72 17.05
CA LYS A 269 -5.51 -0.49 16.29
C LYS A 269 -6.52 -1.36 17.01
N TYR A 270 -7.48 -1.95 16.27
CA TYR A 270 -8.39 -2.91 16.86
C TYR A 270 -7.67 -4.22 17.16
N SER A 271 -7.72 -4.67 18.42
CA SER A 271 -7.23 -5.96 18.88
C SER A 271 -8.37 -6.97 18.85
N TYR A 272 -8.19 -8.05 18.07
CA TYR A 272 -9.16 -9.15 18.02
C TYR A 272 -9.10 -10.07 19.23
N GLU A 273 -7.97 -10.09 19.94
CA GLU A 273 -7.79 -10.83 21.18
C GLU A 273 -8.51 -10.15 22.33
N GLU A 274 -8.34 -8.81 22.45
CA GLU A 274 -8.95 -8.01 23.51
C GLU A 274 -10.36 -7.49 23.14
N GLU A 275 -10.80 -7.70 21.91
CA GLU A 275 -12.04 -7.18 21.32
C GLU A 275 -12.25 -5.66 21.53
N THR A 276 -11.16 -4.89 21.50
CA THR A 276 -11.16 -3.44 21.75
C THR A 276 -10.09 -2.70 20.97
N TYR A 277 -10.12 -1.36 21.00
CA TYR A 277 -9.12 -0.51 20.38
C TYR A 277 -7.94 -0.29 21.33
N MET A 278 -6.75 -0.66 20.88
CA MET A 278 -5.49 -0.45 21.59
C MET A 278 -4.76 0.75 20.98
N GLN A 279 -4.43 1.74 21.80
CA GLN A 279 -3.62 2.87 21.36
C GLN A 279 -2.27 2.37 20.84
N ILE A 280 -1.81 2.95 19.73
CA ILE A 280 -0.49 2.69 19.16
C ILE A 280 0.33 3.99 19.16
N ASP A 281 1.65 3.85 19.30
CA ASP A 281 2.62 4.95 19.39
C ASP A 281 3.35 5.20 18.06
N TYR A 282 2.92 4.53 17.00
CA TYR A 282 3.45 4.66 15.65
C TYR A 282 2.35 5.05 14.65
N ILE A 283 2.77 5.65 13.54
CA ILE A 283 1.88 5.94 12.41
C ILE A 283 1.81 4.68 11.54
N PRO A 284 0.60 4.12 11.26
CA PRO A 284 0.50 2.94 10.39
C PRO A 284 0.96 3.26 8.96
N LYS A 285 1.32 2.22 8.20
CA LYS A 285 1.53 2.31 6.75
C LYS A 285 0.29 1.84 6.01
N LEU A 286 -0.03 2.50 4.90
CA LEU A 286 -1.11 2.08 4.01
C LEU A 286 -0.81 0.71 3.38
N THR A 287 -1.83 -0.09 3.14
CA THR A 287 -1.76 -1.34 2.38
C THR A 287 -2.08 -1.07 0.91
N ASN A 288 -1.81 -2.04 0.01
CA ASN A 288 -2.05 -1.88 -1.42
C ASN A 288 -3.51 -1.52 -1.71
N ASN A 289 -4.45 -2.27 -1.15
CA ASN A 289 -5.86 -1.94 -1.21
C ASN A 289 -6.29 -1.45 0.17
N PHE A 290 -6.49 -0.17 0.33
CA PHE A 290 -6.86 0.39 1.63
C PHE A 290 -8.21 1.11 1.59
N ALA A 291 -9.01 0.93 2.64
CA ALA A 291 -10.18 1.77 2.85
C ALA A 291 -9.76 3.03 3.62
N GLY A 292 -9.87 4.19 2.96
CA GLY A 292 -9.67 5.52 3.56
C GLY A 292 -11.03 6.14 3.79
N ILE A 293 -11.48 6.18 5.05
CA ILE A 293 -12.83 6.57 5.42
C ILE A 293 -12.84 7.47 6.66
N GLY A 294 -13.94 8.19 6.87
CA GLY A 294 -14.04 8.91 8.13
C GLY A 294 -15.17 9.89 8.25
N SER A 295 -15.04 10.74 9.26
CA SER A 295 -16.02 11.74 9.61
C SER A 295 -16.06 12.88 8.59
N ARG A 296 -17.26 13.44 8.37
CA ARG A 296 -17.44 14.68 7.61
C ARG A 296 -16.79 15.87 8.30
N ASN A 297 -16.86 15.89 9.63
CA ASN A 297 -16.19 16.90 10.44
C ASN A 297 -14.79 16.39 10.78
N ILE A 298 -13.80 17.01 10.18
CA ILE A 298 -12.41 16.67 10.41
C ILE A 298 -11.72 17.81 11.13
N THR A 299 -10.96 17.49 12.18
CA THR A 299 -10.11 18.43 12.90
C THR A 299 -8.80 18.65 12.16
N ASP A 300 -8.08 19.71 12.49
CA ASP A 300 -6.72 19.95 11.94
C ASP A 300 -5.77 18.80 12.26
N ASN A 301 -5.90 18.19 13.45
CA ASN A 301 -5.10 17.04 13.84
C ASN A 301 -5.51 15.77 13.08
N GLY A 302 -6.82 15.56 12.84
CA GLY A 302 -7.30 14.49 11.97
C GLY A 302 -6.79 14.62 10.53
N ALA A 303 -6.77 15.84 9.98
CA ALA A 303 -6.19 16.11 8.67
C ALA A 303 -4.68 15.83 8.62
N LYS A 304 -3.94 16.25 9.66
CA LYS A 304 -2.51 15.94 9.80
C LYS A 304 -2.26 14.42 9.91
N ALA A 305 -3.12 13.70 10.63
CA ALA A 305 -3.01 12.26 10.77
C ALA A 305 -3.13 11.54 9.42
N ILE A 306 -4.06 11.96 8.55
CA ILE A 306 -4.16 11.44 7.17
C ILE A 306 -2.88 11.76 6.39
N LYS A 307 -2.40 13.02 6.41
CA LYS A 307 -1.14 13.39 5.76
C LYS A 307 0.01 12.48 6.18
N GLN A 308 0.13 12.24 7.48
CA GLN A 308 1.20 11.42 8.04
C GLN A 308 1.16 9.96 7.58
N LEU A 309 -0.03 9.37 7.34
CA LEU A 309 -0.16 8.04 6.73
C LEU A 309 0.52 7.99 5.36
N PHE A 310 0.27 8.97 4.50
CA PHE A 310 0.85 9.04 3.17
C PHE A 310 2.36 9.28 3.21
N VAL A 311 2.80 10.25 4.02
CA VAL A 311 4.24 10.52 4.21
C VAL A 311 4.97 9.30 4.77
N ASN A 312 4.39 8.58 5.75
CA ASN A 312 4.99 7.38 6.33
C ASN A 312 5.04 6.19 5.36
N THR A 313 4.17 6.19 4.36
CA THR A 313 4.10 5.11 3.36
C THR A 313 4.98 5.39 2.14
N PHE A 314 4.95 6.63 1.62
CA PHE A 314 5.52 7.00 0.32
C PHE A 314 6.70 7.98 0.41
N GLY A 315 6.96 8.56 1.58
CA GLY A 315 7.90 9.66 1.76
C GLY A 315 7.27 11.05 1.53
N GLU A 316 8.09 12.12 1.62
CA GLU A 316 7.66 13.50 1.39
C GLU A 316 7.56 13.82 -0.10
#